data_6193b4147e6d11a76730b4e78596c79c
#
_entry.id   6193b4147e6d11a76730b4e78596c79c
#
_cell.length_a   1.000
_cell.length_b   1.000
_cell.length_c   1.000
_cell.angle_alpha   90.00
_cell.angle_beta   90.00
_cell.angle_gamma   90.00
#
_symmetry.space_group_name_H-M   'P 1'
#
loop_
_entity.id
_entity.type
_entity.pdbx_description
1 polymer ?
#
loop_
_entity_poly.entity_id
_entity_poly.type
_entity_poly.pdbx_seq_one_letter_code
_entity_poly.pdbx_strand_id
1 'polypeptide(L)'
;MFIVYVLQSKKDLSFYIGFTSDIKRRVDEHNKGLSQSTKHKRPWVLIYCEIYRTRKDASQREAKLKTHKNAWVKLKERIKYSILSGQN
;
A
#
# COMPACT_ATOMS: atom_id res chain seq x y z
N MET A 1 13.16 -5.82 -9.88
CA MET A 1 12.37 -4.60 -9.69
C MET A 1 11.83 -4.53 -8.27
N PHE A 2 11.57 -3.33 -7.80
CA PHE A 2 11.04 -3.09 -6.46
C PHE A 2 9.75 -2.31 -6.58
N ILE A 3 8.75 -2.69 -5.81
CA ILE A 3 7.39 -2.20 -5.97
C ILE A 3 6.96 -1.51 -4.67
N VAL A 4 6.63 -0.22 -4.76
CA VAL A 4 5.94 0.50 -3.68
C VAL A 4 4.46 0.26 -3.88
N TYR A 5 3.77 -0.13 -2.83
CA TYR A 5 2.36 -0.50 -2.94
C TYR A 5 1.53 0.13 -1.85
N VAL A 6 0.26 0.30 -2.13
CA VAL A 6 -0.73 0.76 -1.17
C VAL A 6 -1.83 -0.28 -1.08
N LEU A 7 -2.06 -0.76 0.14
CA LEU A 7 -3.18 -1.63 0.47
C LEU A 7 -4.25 -0.81 1.19
N GLN A 8 -5.51 -1.19 0.97
CA GLN A 8 -6.60 -0.61 1.74
C GLN A 8 -7.38 -1.72 2.43
N SER A 9 -7.69 -1.52 3.71
CA SER A 9 -8.47 -2.47 4.50
C SER A 9 -9.94 -2.43 4.09
N LYS A 10 -10.53 -3.59 3.84
CA LYS A 10 -11.97 -3.69 3.66
C LYS A 10 -12.72 -3.62 5.00
N LYS A 11 -12.01 -3.81 6.10
CA LYS A 11 -12.61 -3.80 7.43
C LYS A 11 -12.88 -2.37 7.92
N ASP A 12 -11.88 -1.47 7.78
CA ASP A 12 -11.99 -0.12 8.32
C ASP A 12 -11.58 0.98 7.35
N LEU A 13 -11.26 0.63 6.10
CA LEU A 13 -10.86 1.52 5.01
C LEU A 13 -9.51 2.23 5.25
N SER A 14 -8.74 1.83 6.24
CA SER A 14 -7.42 2.39 6.48
C SER A 14 -6.43 1.91 5.41
N PHE A 15 -5.29 2.60 5.32
CA PHE A 15 -4.28 2.34 4.30
C PHE A 15 -3.01 1.79 4.92
N TYR A 16 -2.30 0.97 4.15
CA TYR A 16 -0.96 0.49 4.48
C TYR A 16 -0.05 0.70 3.30
N ILE A 17 1.11 1.31 3.52
CA ILE A 17 2.11 1.60 2.49
C ILE A 17 3.35 0.77 2.77
N GLY A 18 3.86 0.07 1.76
CA GLY A 18 5.07 -0.73 1.89
C GLY A 18 5.82 -0.82 0.59
N PHE A 19 6.96 -1.52 0.59
CA PHE A 19 7.60 -1.89 -0.67
C PHE A 19 8.11 -3.33 -0.59
N THR A 20 8.23 -3.96 -1.75
CA THR A 20 8.61 -5.37 -1.84
C THR A 20 9.23 -5.66 -3.21
N SER A 21 9.98 -6.73 -3.31
CA SER A 21 10.44 -7.25 -4.60
C SER A 21 9.46 -8.26 -5.20
N ASP A 22 8.41 -8.66 -4.45
CA ASP A 22 7.44 -9.66 -4.89
C ASP A 22 6.05 -9.28 -4.37
N ILE A 23 5.31 -8.53 -5.17
CA ILE A 23 4.02 -7.97 -4.74
C ILE A 23 2.97 -9.05 -4.50
N LYS A 24 2.92 -10.08 -5.36
CA LYS A 24 1.91 -11.12 -5.21
C LYS A 24 2.09 -11.88 -3.89
N ARG A 25 3.33 -12.27 -3.59
CA ARG A 25 3.64 -12.95 -2.33
C ARG A 25 3.33 -12.06 -1.13
N ARG A 26 3.70 -10.78 -1.21
CA ARG A 26 3.55 -9.86 -0.08
C ARG A 26 2.08 -9.57 0.24
N VAL A 27 1.25 -9.38 -0.78
CA VAL A 27 -0.20 -9.20 -0.58
C VAL A 27 -0.80 -10.45 0.05
N ASP A 28 -0.39 -11.62 -0.44
CA ASP A 28 -0.85 -12.90 0.11
C ASP A 28 -0.46 -13.04 1.60
N GLU A 29 0.77 -12.67 1.95
CA GLU A 29 1.24 -12.69 3.34
C GLU A 29 0.39 -11.78 4.23
N HIS A 30 0.09 -10.57 3.77
CA HIS A 30 -0.78 -9.65 4.51
C HIS A 30 -2.15 -10.28 4.76
N ASN A 31 -2.73 -10.90 3.74
CA ASN A 31 -4.07 -11.48 3.85
C ASN A 31 -4.12 -12.80 4.60
N LYS A 32 -2.98 -13.48 4.74
CA LYS A 32 -2.87 -14.67 5.59
C LYS A 32 -2.60 -14.34 7.06
N GLY A 33 -2.43 -13.05 7.37
CA GLY A 33 -2.19 -12.62 8.75
C GLY A 33 -0.76 -12.82 9.22
N LEU A 34 0.20 -12.94 8.28
CA LEU A 34 1.60 -13.17 8.63
C LEU A 34 2.35 -11.90 9.01
N SER A 35 1.76 -10.73 8.74
CA SER A 35 2.35 -9.44 9.10
C SER A 35 1.67 -8.91 10.36
N GLN A 36 2.45 -8.69 11.41
CA GLN A 36 1.95 -8.27 12.71
C GLN A 36 1.17 -6.96 12.65
N SER A 37 1.63 -6.02 11.81
CA SER A 37 1.03 -4.69 11.73
C SER A 37 -0.28 -4.64 10.94
N THR A 38 -0.61 -5.68 10.18
CA THR A 38 -1.77 -5.65 9.27
C THR A 38 -2.80 -6.75 9.54
N LYS A 39 -2.46 -7.73 10.35
CA LYS A 39 -3.32 -8.91 10.51
C LYS A 39 -4.72 -8.62 11.05
N HIS A 40 -4.86 -7.57 11.87
CA HIS A 40 -6.14 -7.24 12.51
C HIS A 40 -7.10 -6.45 11.62
N LYS A 41 -6.63 -5.99 10.46
CA LYS A 41 -7.42 -5.17 9.53
C LYS A 41 -7.68 -5.86 8.20
N ARG A 42 -7.48 -7.18 8.16
CA ARG A 42 -7.79 -7.98 6.98
C ARG A 42 -9.27 -7.99 6.68
N PRO A 43 -9.68 -8.20 5.42
CA PRO A 43 -8.84 -8.40 4.24
C PRO A 43 -8.34 -7.08 3.65
N TRP A 44 -7.18 -7.17 2.99
CA TRP A 44 -6.53 -6.05 2.34
C TRP A 44 -6.68 -6.14 0.83
N VAL A 45 -6.93 -5.00 0.19
CA VAL A 45 -7.01 -4.90 -1.27
C VAL A 45 -5.84 -4.06 -1.75
N LEU A 46 -5.12 -4.55 -2.77
CA LEU A 46 -4.09 -3.76 -3.43
C LEU A 46 -4.80 -2.73 -4.31
N ILE A 47 -4.64 -1.45 -3.98
CA ILE A 47 -5.29 -0.37 -4.73
C ILE A 47 -4.33 0.41 -5.63
N TYR A 48 -3.01 0.28 -5.41
CA TYR A 48 -2.03 1.04 -6.19
C TYR A 48 -0.64 0.44 -6.02
N CYS A 49 0.17 0.50 -7.07
CA CYS A 49 1.59 0.20 -6.97
C CYS A 49 2.41 1.02 -7.97
N GLU A 50 3.68 1.24 -7.63
CA GLU A 50 4.69 1.87 -8.48
C GLU A 50 5.89 0.94 -8.54
N ILE A 51 6.53 0.87 -9.70
CA ILE A 51 7.66 -0.03 -9.90
C ILE A 51 8.94 0.78 -10.08
N TYR A 52 9.97 0.43 -9.32
CA TYR A 52 11.29 1.04 -9.38
C TYR A 52 12.35 0.00 -9.70
N ARG A 53 13.37 0.43 -10.44
CA ARG A 53 14.46 -0.47 -10.80
C ARG A 53 15.36 -0.79 -9.59
N THR A 54 15.54 0.16 -8.66
CA THR A 54 16.43 -0.01 -7.54
C THR A 54 15.68 -0.01 -6.21
N ARG A 55 16.24 -0.73 -5.23
CA ARG A 55 15.72 -0.75 -3.86
C ARG A 55 15.75 0.64 -3.26
N LYS A 56 16.80 1.41 -3.52
CA LYS A 56 16.95 2.74 -2.94
C LYS A 56 15.81 3.68 -3.36
N ASP A 57 15.47 3.68 -4.64
CA ASP A 57 14.38 4.54 -5.12
C ASP A 57 13.05 4.12 -4.51
N ALA A 58 12.77 2.83 -4.45
CA ALA A 58 11.53 2.33 -3.83
C ALA A 58 11.45 2.68 -2.35
N SER A 59 12.55 2.47 -1.62
CA SER A 59 12.62 2.77 -0.19
C SER A 59 12.40 4.25 0.10
N GLN A 60 13.01 5.13 -0.70
CA GLN A 60 12.82 6.57 -0.56
C GLN A 60 11.38 6.99 -0.84
N ARG A 61 10.77 6.40 -1.87
CA ARG A 61 9.37 6.70 -2.20
C ARG A 61 8.43 6.25 -1.09
N GLU A 62 8.62 5.03 -0.59
CA GLU A 62 7.82 4.52 0.52
C GLU A 62 7.90 5.45 1.73
N ALA A 63 9.14 5.82 2.13
CA ALA A 63 9.34 6.72 3.25
C ALA A 63 8.65 8.06 3.03
N LYS A 64 8.73 8.61 1.82
CA LYS A 64 8.12 9.89 1.49
C LYS A 64 6.59 9.82 1.61
N LEU A 65 5.99 8.76 1.11
CA LEU A 65 4.54 8.60 1.22
C LEU A 65 4.08 8.46 2.68
N LYS A 66 4.90 7.86 3.54
CA LYS A 66 4.58 7.69 4.96
C LYS A 66 4.78 8.94 5.79
N THR A 67 5.75 9.79 5.45
CA THR A 67 6.20 10.89 6.31
C THR A 67 5.89 12.28 5.77
N HIS A 68 5.58 12.42 4.48
CA HIS A 68 5.29 13.71 3.86
C HIS A 68 3.80 13.77 3.50
N LYS A 69 3.04 14.48 4.30
CA LYS A 69 1.59 14.59 4.13
C LYS A 69 1.18 15.00 2.71
N ASN A 70 1.90 15.96 2.12
CA ASN A 70 1.56 16.44 0.78
C ASN A 70 1.74 15.35 -0.29
N ALA A 71 2.77 14.50 -0.17
CA ALA A 71 2.99 13.40 -1.10
C ALA A 71 1.83 12.41 -1.07
N TRP A 72 1.37 12.06 0.13
CA TRP A 72 0.26 11.15 0.32
C TRP A 72 -1.06 11.74 -0.18
N VAL A 73 -1.33 12.99 0.14
CA VAL A 73 -2.54 13.68 -0.31
C VAL A 73 -2.60 13.73 -1.83
N LYS A 74 -1.50 14.08 -2.49
CA LYS A 74 -1.42 14.12 -3.96
C LYS A 74 -1.64 12.73 -4.57
N LEU A 75 -1.09 11.70 -3.97
CA LEU A 75 -1.29 10.35 -4.46
C LEU A 75 -2.76 9.94 -4.34
N LYS A 76 -3.39 10.18 -3.19
CA LYS A 76 -4.81 9.86 -3.00
C LYS A 76 -5.69 10.55 -4.04
N GLU A 77 -5.40 11.80 -4.36
CA GLU A 77 -6.15 12.52 -5.38
C GLU A 77 -5.98 11.86 -6.75
N ARG A 78 -4.75 11.46 -7.08
CA ARG A 78 -4.43 10.80 -8.35
C ARG A 78 -5.17 9.48 -8.51
N ILE A 79 -5.34 8.73 -7.44
CA ILE A 79 -5.95 7.40 -7.47
C ILE A 79 -7.35 7.37 -6.86
N LYS A 80 -8.05 8.50 -6.88
CA LYS A 80 -9.33 8.64 -6.15
C LYS A 80 -10.38 7.59 -6.55
N TYR A 81 -10.35 7.12 -7.79
CA TYR A 81 -11.29 6.09 -8.24
C TYR A 81 -10.87 4.68 -7.87
N SER A 82 -9.63 4.49 -7.42
CA SER A 82 -9.14 3.19 -6.95
C SER A 82 -9.39 2.99 -5.46
N ILE A 83 -9.68 4.07 -4.72
CA ILE A 83 -9.90 4.02 -3.29
C ILE A 83 -11.28 3.45 -3.01
N LEU A 84 -11.34 2.46 -2.09
CA LEU A 84 -12.59 1.82 -1.71
C LEU A 84 -13.45 2.80 -0.92
N SER A 85 -14.76 2.70 -1.12
CA SER A 85 -15.76 3.50 -0.43
C SER A 85 -16.52 2.63 0.56
N GLY A 86 -16.86 3.20 1.73
CA GLY A 86 -17.67 2.51 2.72
C GLY A 86 -19.12 2.30 2.30
N GLN A 87 -19.50 2.83 1.15
CA GLN A 87 -20.88 2.72 0.64
C GLN A 87 -21.05 1.57 -0.35
N ASN A 88 -19.99 0.86 -0.65
CA ASN A 88 -20.06 -0.25 -1.61
C ASN A 88 -20.47 -1.55 -0.96
#